data_1fd44ba59d8438d9f38a79150aa9a4d4
#
_entry.id   1fd44ba59d8438d9f38a79150aa9a4d4
#
_cell.length_a   1.000
_cell.length_b   1.000
_cell.length_c   1.000
_cell.angle_alpha   90.00
_cell.angle_beta   90.00
_cell.angle_gamma   90.00
#
_symmetry.space_group_name_H-M   'P 1'
#
loop_
_entity.id
_entity.type
_entity.pdbx_description
1 polymer ?
#
loop_
_entity_poly.entity_id
_entity_poly.type
_entity_poly.pdbx_seq_one_letter_code
_entity_poly.pdbx_strand_id
1 'polypeptide(L)'
;QTLRFGATDGATIALNWNNGNKQSVTLGGNRTITFSNPKDGATYTLLLTQDGTGSRTVTWPTIKWQGGSAPTLTTTAGKTDIITLFYDGTSYYGVASLNF
;
A
#
# COMPACT_ATOMS: atom_id res chain seq x y z
N GLN A 1 -6.15 14.94 12.11
CA GLN A 1 -7.23 14.03 11.74
C GLN A 1 -6.86 13.17 10.53
N THR A 2 -7.23 11.91 10.59
CA THR A 2 -6.91 10.96 9.54
C THR A 2 -8.18 10.49 8.85
N LEU A 3 -8.26 10.73 7.54
CA LEU A 3 -9.34 10.26 6.69
C LEU A 3 -8.76 9.35 5.62
N ARG A 4 -9.56 8.38 5.19
CA ARG A 4 -9.16 7.54 4.07
C ARG A 4 -9.23 8.34 2.78
N PHE A 5 -8.18 8.28 1.99
CA PHE A 5 -8.11 8.90 0.68
C PHE A 5 -8.13 7.82 -0.41
N GLY A 6 -9.02 7.95 -1.39
CA GLY A 6 -9.05 7.04 -2.53
C GLY A 6 -7.97 7.43 -3.52
N ALA A 7 -6.90 6.64 -3.58
CA ALA A 7 -5.80 6.90 -4.50
C ALA A 7 -6.20 6.54 -5.94
N THR A 8 -5.58 7.22 -6.90
CA THR A 8 -5.85 6.98 -8.32
C THR A 8 -5.08 5.77 -8.81
N ASP A 9 -5.78 4.78 -9.37
CA ASP A 9 -5.15 3.64 -10.01
C ASP A 9 -4.49 4.07 -11.33
N GLY A 10 -3.41 3.39 -11.67
CA GLY A 10 -2.64 3.63 -12.90
C GLY A 10 -1.44 2.71 -12.93
N ALA A 11 -0.68 2.69 -14.04
CA ALA A 11 0.51 1.86 -14.15
C ALA A 11 1.50 2.10 -13.00
N THR A 12 1.61 3.35 -12.56
CA THR A 12 2.31 3.74 -11.34
C THR A 12 1.31 4.42 -10.42
N ILE A 13 1.18 3.91 -9.19
CA ILE A 13 0.32 4.51 -8.17
C ILE A 13 1.22 5.36 -7.28
N ALA A 14 1.13 6.68 -7.46
CA ALA A 14 1.92 7.63 -6.68
C ALA A 14 1.13 8.04 -5.45
N LEU A 15 1.53 7.55 -4.29
CA LEU A 15 0.86 7.82 -3.03
C LEU A 15 1.54 9.00 -2.34
N ASN A 16 0.80 10.10 -2.23
CA ASN A 16 1.26 11.29 -1.53
C ASN A 16 0.67 11.28 -0.13
N TRP A 17 1.51 11.11 0.88
CA TRP A 17 1.05 11.01 2.27
C TRP A 17 0.46 12.32 2.81
N ASN A 18 0.68 13.44 2.11
CA ASN A 18 -0.02 14.68 2.44
C ASN A 18 -1.53 14.60 2.20
N ASN A 19 -2.00 13.65 1.38
CA ASN A 19 -3.42 13.45 1.12
C ASN A 19 -4.15 12.73 2.26
N GLY A 20 -3.41 12.08 3.14
CA GLY A 20 -3.97 11.37 4.28
C GLY A 20 -3.09 10.20 4.71
N ASN A 21 -3.22 9.80 5.97
CA ASN A 21 -2.46 8.69 6.52
C ASN A 21 -3.07 7.33 6.15
N LYS A 22 -4.29 7.31 5.69
CA LYS A 22 -4.98 6.10 5.25
C LYS A 22 -5.40 6.30 3.80
N GLN A 23 -4.89 5.45 2.92
CA GLN A 23 -5.21 5.53 1.50
C GLN A 23 -5.63 4.16 0.99
N SER A 24 -6.45 4.16 -0.04
CA SER A 24 -6.96 2.92 -0.62
C SER A 24 -6.94 3.01 -2.13
N VAL A 25 -6.74 1.87 -2.78
CA VAL A 25 -6.81 1.78 -4.24
C VAL A 25 -7.27 0.38 -4.62
N THR A 26 -8.03 0.29 -5.70
CA THR A 26 -8.38 -0.98 -6.34
C THR A 26 -7.40 -1.20 -7.49
N LEU A 27 -6.73 -2.35 -7.49
CA LEU A 27 -5.72 -2.67 -8.48
C LEU A 27 -6.40 -3.16 -9.77
N GLY A 28 -6.30 -2.37 -10.83
CA GLY A 28 -6.83 -2.73 -12.14
C GLY A 28 -5.80 -3.40 -13.05
N GLY A 29 -4.63 -3.70 -12.54
CA GLY A 29 -3.53 -4.35 -13.26
C GLY A 29 -2.35 -4.53 -12.34
N ASN A 30 -1.24 -5.06 -12.87
CA ASN A 30 0.02 -5.09 -12.12
C ASN A 30 0.54 -3.66 -12.01
N ARG A 31 0.86 -3.23 -10.79
CA ARG A 31 1.16 -1.81 -10.52
C ARG A 31 2.49 -1.64 -9.81
N THR A 32 3.11 -0.48 -10.03
CA THR A 32 4.27 -0.01 -9.26
C THR A 32 3.76 1.06 -8.30
N ILE A 33 4.10 0.95 -7.02
CA ILE A 33 3.72 1.94 -6.01
C ILE A 33 4.94 2.78 -5.66
N THR A 34 4.74 4.09 -5.57
CA THR A 34 5.73 5.04 -5.08
C THR A 34 5.13 5.87 -3.96
N PHE A 35 5.97 6.33 -3.04
CA PHE A 35 5.55 7.17 -1.91
C PHE A 35 6.19 8.54 -2.01
N SER A 36 5.49 9.55 -1.52
CA SER A 36 6.04 10.90 -1.40
C SER A 36 5.55 11.58 -0.13
N ASN A 37 6.35 12.53 0.35
CA ASN A 37 6.04 13.37 1.51
C ASN A 37 5.75 12.60 2.80
N PRO A 38 6.56 11.60 3.18
CA PRO A 38 6.39 10.96 4.48
C PRO A 38 6.82 11.90 5.60
N LYS A 39 6.24 11.70 6.78
CA LYS A 39 6.59 12.44 7.98
C LYS A 39 7.27 11.51 8.98
N ASP A 40 8.35 11.96 9.60
CA ASP A 40 9.06 11.20 10.62
C ASP A 40 8.11 10.81 11.76
N GLY A 41 8.13 9.55 12.14
CA GLY A 41 7.31 9.00 13.21
C GLY A 41 5.87 8.72 12.82
N ALA A 42 5.49 8.91 11.56
CA ALA A 42 4.11 8.68 11.14
C ALA A 42 3.85 7.21 10.83
N THR A 43 2.61 6.79 11.08
CA THR A 43 2.11 5.48 10.68
C THR A 43 1.13 5.66 9.54
N TYR A 44 1.29 4.88 8.48
CA TYR A 44 0.44 4.94 7.30
C TYR A 44 -0.24 3.60 7.08
N THR A 45 -1.47 3.65 6.57
CA THR A 45 -2.24 2.45 6.25
C THR A 45 -2.66 2.51 4.79
N LEU A 46 -2.39 1.43 4.06
CA LEU A 46 -2.73 1.32 2.65
C LEU A 46 -3.62 0.10 2.48
N LEU A 47 -4.81 0.31 1.90
CA LEU A 47 -5.72 -0.75 1.54
C LEU A 47 -5.59 -1.03 0.05
N LEU A 48 -5.27 -2.26 -0.30
CA LEU A 48 -5.16 -2.71 -1.69
C LEU A 48 -6.24 -3.74 -1.95
N THR A 49 -7.14 -3.44 -2.89
CA THR A 49 -8.24 -4.34 -3.23
C THR A 49 -8.02 -4.89 -4.64
N GLN A 50 -8.15 -6.20 -4.78
CA GLN A 50 -8.14 -6.84 -6.10
C GLN A 50 -9.42 -6.47 -6.83
N ASP A 51 -9.31 -6.22 -8.14
CA ASP A 51 -10.49 -5.98 -8.97
C ASP A 51 -11.25 -7.29 -9.27
N GLY A 52 -12.23 -7.24 -10.15
CA GLY A 52 -13.03 -8.42 -10.51
C GLY A 52 -12.27 -9.51 -11.24
N THR A 53 -11.06 -9.23 -11.71
CA THR A 53 -10.19 -10.22 -12.37
C THR A 53 -9.26 -10.89 -11.36
N GLY A 54 -8.75 -10.13 -10.40
CA GLY A 54 -7.79 -10.62 -9.42
C GLY A 54 -6.40 -10.83 -9.99
N SER A 55 -5.55 -11.51 -9.24
CA SER A 55 -4.17 -11.86 -9.63
C SER A 55 -3.28 -10.66 -9.94
N ARG A 56 -3.60 -9.50 -9.40
CA ARG A 56 -2.81 -8.28 -9.59
C ARG A 56 -1.63 -8.27 -8.62
N THR A 57 -0.49 -7.80 -9.09
CA THR A 57 0.74 -7.72 -8.30
C THR A 57 1.17 -6.28 -8.12
N VAL A 58 2.01 -6.05 -7.10
CA VAL A 58 2.55 -4.72 -6.80
C VAL A 58 4.06 -4.81 -6.74
N THR A 59 4.72 -3.87 -7.42
CA THR A 59 6.14 -3.61 -7.25
C THR A 59 6.29 -2.50 -6.22
N TRP A 60 6.95 -2.81 -5.11
CA TRP A 60 7.04 -1.93 -3.96
C TRP A 60 8.24 -0.99 -4.07
N PRO A 61 8.15 0.23 -3.51
CA PRO A 61 9.36 1.02 -3.25
C PRO A 61 10.16 0.36 -2.12
N THR A 62 11.27 0.98 -1.73
CA THR A 62 12.12 0.41 -0.68
C THR A 62 11.39 0.43 0.66
N ILE A 63 11.09 -0.74 1.18
CA ILE A 63 10.40 -0.94 2.46
C ILE A 63 11.11 -2.09 3.20
N LYS A 64 11.32 -1.91 4.50
CA LYS A 64 11.80 -2.99 5.35
C LYS A 64 10.59 -3.77 5.85
N TRP A 65 10.45 -5.00 5.37
CA TRP A 65 9.29 -5.83 5.67
C TRP A 65 9.50 -6.71 6.89
N GLN A 66 8.43 -6.96 7.60
CA GLN A 66 8.43 -7.96 8.66
C GLN A 66 8.88 -9.31 8.08
N GLY A 67 9.82 -9.96 8.74
CA GLY A 67 10.37 -11.22 8.25
C GLY A 67 11.40 -11.06 7.14
N GLY A 68 11.69 -9.83 6.71
CA GLY A 68 12.74 -9.55 5.73
C GLY A 68 12.32 -9.67 4.28
N SER A 69 11.07 -9.99 3.99
CA SER A 69 10.58 -10.16 2.61
C SER A 69 9.23 -9.48 2.41
N ALA A 70 9.02 -8.94 1.22
CA ALA A 70 7.73 -8.36 0.88
C ALA A 70 6.63 -9.41 0.94
N PRO A 71 5.40 -9.02 1.35
CA PRO A 71 4.31 -9.97 1.44
C PRO A 71 3.86 -10.46 0.06
N THR A 72 3.34 -11.67 0.01
CA THR A 72 2.60 -12.15 -1.15
C THR A 72 1.16 -11.70 -1.00
N LEU A 73 0.71 -10.81 -1.89
CA LEU A 73 -0.65 -10.29 -1.82
C LEU A 73 -1.66 -11.39 -2.13
N THR A 74 -2.85 -11.26 -1.53
CA THR A 74 -3.98 -12.12 -1.87
C THR A 74 -4.37 -11.88 -3.33
N THR A 75 -4.53 -12.95 -4.10
CA THR A 75 -4.81 -12.85 -5.53
C THR A 75 -6.28 -13.02 -5.90
N THR A 76 -7.10 -13.42 -4.95
CA THR A 76 -8.53 -13.64 -5.18
C THR A 76 -9.24 -12.31 -5.49
N ALA A 77 -10.05 -12.31 -6.55
CA ALA A 77 -10.81 -11.13 -6.95
C ALA A 77 -11.66 -10.59 -5.79
N GLY A 78 -11.69 -9.28 -5.65
CA GLY A 78 -12.51 -8.59 -4.63
C GLY A 78 -11.95 -8.60 -3.22
N LYS A 79 -10.84 -9.29 -2.97
CA LYS A 79 -10.24 -9.33 -1.63
C LYS A 79 -9.34 -8.14 -1.39
N THR A 80 -9.25 -7.74 -0.12
CA THR A 80 -8.46 -6.57 0.30
C THR A 80 -7.33 -7.02 1.19
N ASP A 81 -6.15 -6.45 0.95
CA ASP A 81 -4.99 -6.57 1.83
C ASP A 81 -4.72 -5.22 2.45
N ILE A 82 -4.32 -5.22 3.74
CA ILE A 82 -4.01 -4.01 4.47
C ILE A 82 -2.53 -3.99 4.75
N ILE A 83 -1.86 -2.92 4.31
CA ILE A 83 -0.44 -2.71 4.53
C ILE A 83 -0.28 -1.59 5.53
N THR A 84 0.39 -1.87 6.64
CA THR A 84 0.69 -0.88 7.66
C THR A 84 2.16 -0.54 7.60
N LEU A 85 2.45 0.76 7.52
CA LEU A 85 3.80 1.28 7.34
C LEU A 85 4.12 2.26 8.46
N PHE A 86 5.30 2.12 9.05
CA PHE A 86 5.85 3.10 9.97
C PHE A 86 7.06 3.75 9.32
N TYR A 87 7.14 5.08 9.35
CA TYR A 87 8.27 5.81 8.80
C TYR A 87 9.09 6.44 9.93
N ASP A 88 10.37 6.09 10.02
CA ASP A 88 11.24 6.55 11.09
C ASP A 88 12.08 7.79 10.74
N GLY A 89 11.76 8.45 9.63
CA GLY A 89 12.52 9.57 9.10
C GLY A 89 13.53 9.17 8.03
N THR A 90 13.81 7.88 7.89
CA THR A 90 14.78 7.35 6.92
C THR A 90 14.20 6.16 6.16
N SER A 91 13.57 5.24 6.84
CA SER A 91 13.09 3.98 6.26
C SER A 91 11.64 3.72 6.61
N TYR A 92 10.95 3.04 5.70
CA TYR A 92 9.63 2.47 5.97
C TYR A 92 9.78 1.08 6.55
N TYR A 93 8.94 0.75 7.53
CA TYR A 93 8.82 -0.59 8.09
C TYR A 93 7.40 -1.07 7.84
N GLY A 94 7.25 -2.18 7.15
CA GLY A 94 5.96 -2.64 6.68
C GLY A 94 5.55 -3.99 7.24
N VAL A 95 4.25 -4.12 7.52
CA VAL A 95 3.59 -5.39 7.83
C VAL A 95 2.33 -5.48 6.98
N ALA A 96 1.92 -6.72 6.67
CA ALA A 96 0.73 -6.95 5.86
C ALA A 96 -0.27 -7.80 6.64
N SER A 97 -1.54 -7.42 6.53
CA SER A 97 -2.68 -8.21 6.99
C SER A 97 -3.51 -8.56 5.77
N LEU A 98 -3.69 -9.84 5.50
CA LEU A 98 -4.11 -10.31 4.19
C LEU A 98 -5.50 -10.93 4.20
N ASN A 99 -6.15 -10.91 3.03
CA ASN A 99 -7.34 -11.68 2.71
C ASN A 99 -8.58 -11.25 3.49
N PHE A 100 -8.92 -9.99 3.36
CA PHE A 100 -10.17 -9.46 3.91
C PHE A 100 -11.32 -9.48 2.92
#